data_200f254555ec00ccf834e4b30eb9e8c3
#
_entry.id   200f254555ec00ccf834e4b30eb9e8c3
#
_cell.length_a   1.000
_cell.length_b   1.000
_cell.length_c   1.000
_cell.angle_alpha   90.00
_cell.angle_beta   90.00
_cell.angle_gamma   90.00
#
_symmetry.space_group_name_H-M   'P 1'
#
loop_
_entity.id
_entity.type
_entity.pdbx_description
1 polymer ?
#
loop_
_entity_poly.entity_id
_entity_poly.type
_entity_poly.pdbx_seq_one_letter_code
_entity_poly.pdbx_strand_id
1 'polypeptide(L)'
;MKFFDRESVRQKTVKRNFNRKMQEKLVVLYVIVLLAFAGLVFKLVSIARDNGDQYKKQVLSQQQYTSTIIPYKRGDILDKNGNKLATSEKVYNLVIDSKQMLAKAESLEATMTALSTCFPTFPESEARQFVNDNPSSKYHVVLKQLTYDEVSPFIEMQNNTAEYPDIAGVWFEEEYRRYYPNNELACDVIGFTSK
;
A
#
# COMPACT_ATOMS: atom_id res chain seq x y z
N MET A 1 65.50 -54.09 14.16
CA MET A 1 64.79 -53.80 12.89
C MET A 1 63.44 -54.54 12.97
N LYS A 2 62.37 -53.88 13.43
CA LYS A 2 61.05 -54.51 13.63
C LYS A 2 60.13 -53.97 12.55
N PHE A 3 59.64 -54.88 11.70
CA PHE A 3 58.65 -54.62 10.68
C PHE A 3 57.29 -54.29 11.34
N PHE A 4 56.72 -53.16 11.01
CA PHE A 4 55.38 -52.78 11.36
C PHE A 4 54.42 -53.48 10.39
N ASP A 5 53.63 -54.40 10.93
CA ASP A 5 52.56 -55.09 10.24
C ASP A 5 51.35 -54.15 10.16
N ARG A 6 50.94 -53.79 8.92
CA ARG A 6 49.75 -52.97 8.66
C ARG A 6 48.56 -53.91 8.61
N GLU A 7 47.87 -54.05 9.77
CA GLU A 7 46.54 -54.65 9.80
C GLU A 7 45.56 -53.80 8.98
N SER A 8 45.19 -54.33 7.81
CA SER A 8 44.11 -53.82 6.98
C SER A 8 42.78 -53.96 7.70
N VAL A 9 42.27 -52.89 8.25
CA VAL A 9 40.91 -52.84 8.79
C VAL A 9 39.93 -53.04 7.64
N ARG A 10 39.53 -54.27 7.40
CA ARG A 10 38.43 -54.64 6.51
C ARG A 10 37.14 -54.10 7.08
N GLN A 11 36.68 -52.95 6.57
CA GLN A 11 35.31 -52.47 6.84
C GLN A 11 34.32 -53.52 6.29
N LYS A 12 33.74 -54.27 7.21
CA LYS A 12 32.58 -55.12 6.95
C LYS A 12 31.39 -54.22 6.64
N THR A 13 31.12 -53.97 5.34
CA THR A 13 29.85 -53.44 4.89
C THR A 13 28.75 -54.43 5.25
N VAL A 14 28.00 -54.13 6.30
CA VAL A 14 26.84 -54.91 6.68
C VAL A 14 25.79 -54.73 5.56
N LYS A 15 25.74 -55.67 4.63
CA LYS A 15 24.60 -55.80 3.72
C LYS A 15 23.39 -56.19 4.52
N ARG A 16 22.58 -55.18 4.92
CA ARG A 16 21.24 -55.40 5.48
C ARG A 16 20.40 -56.08 4.40
N ASN A 17 20.20 -57.39 4.55
CA ASN A 17 19.25 -58.12 3.71
C ASN A 17 17.86 -57.59 4.06
N PHE A 18 17.29 -56.75 3.20
CA PHE A 18 15.93 -56.27 3.27
C PHE A 18 14.98 -57.47 3.22
N ASN A 19 14.41 -57.86 4.35
CA ASN A 19 13.49 -58.96 4.44
C ASN A 19 12.21 -58.60 3.64
N ARG A 20 11.65 -59.52 2.87
CA ARG A 20 10.52 -59.32 1.96
C ARG A 20 9.33 -58.61 2.67
N LYS A 21 9.06 -58.97 3.92
CA LYS A 21 8.05 -58.31 4.78
C LYS A 21 8.35 -56.83 5.12
N MET A 22 9.61 -56.43 5.10
CA MET A 22 10.03 -55.06 5.36
C MET A 22 9.89 -54.23 4.08
N GLN A 23 10.12 -54.80 2.93
CA GLN A 23 9.88 -54.17 1.63
C GLN A 23 8.38 -53.91 1.41
N GLU A 24 7.53 -54.88 1.72
CA GLU A 24 6.06 -54.70 1.65
C GLU A 24 5.58 -53.56 2.53
N LYS A 25 6.05 -53.42 3.77
CA LYS A 25 5.72 -52.32 4.67
C LYS A 25 6.20 -50.97 4.14
N LEU A 26 7.37 -50.90 3.56
CA LEU A 26 7.90 -49.68 2.94
C LEU A 26 7.10 -49.27 1.72
N VAL A 27 6.68 -50.21 0.88
CA VAL A 27 5.81 -49.95 -0.28
C VAL A 27 4.44 -49.39 0.20
N VAL A 28 3.84 -50.01 1.20
CA VAL A 28 2.57 -49.54 1.77
C VAL A 28 2.73 -48.12 2.32
N LEU A 29 3.77 -47.83 3.10
CA LEU A 29 4.07 -46.50 3.59
C LEU A 29 4.24 -45.49 2.45
N TYR A 30 4.98 -45.85 1.42
CA TYR A 30 5.18 -44.98 0.26
C TYR A 30 3.88 -44.67 -0.48
N VAL A 31 2.99 -45.65 -0.64
CA VAL A 31 1.67 -45.46 -1.25
C VAL A 31 0.81 -44.51 -0.41
N ILE A 32 0.81 -44.64 0.92
CA ILE A 32 0.08 -43.74 1.81
C ILE A 32 0.59 -42.29 1.68
N VAL A 33 1.90 -42.10 1.62
CA VAL A 33 2.50 -40.75 1.46
C VAL A 33 2.14 -40.17 0.08
N LEU A 34 2.17 -40.99 -0.98
CA LEU A 34 1.76 -40.55 -2.32
C LEU A 34 0.29 -40.13 -2.37
N LEU A 35 -0.61 -40.91 -1.73
CA LEU A 35 -2.04 -40.54 -1.64
C LEU A 35 -2.26 -39.26 -0.86
N ALA A 36 -1.55 -39.05 0.24
CA ALA A 36 -1.62 -37.82 1.01
C ALA A 36 -1.14 -36.61 0.17
N PHE A 37 -0.03 -36.78 -0.58
CA PHE A 37 0.47 -35.74 -1.46
C PHE A 37 -0.48 -35.42 -2.62
N ALA A 38 -1.06 -36.45 -3.23
CA ALA A 38 -2.08 -36.28 -4.28
C ALA A 38 -3.30 -35.52 -3.75
N GLY A 39 -3.75 -35.79 -2.51
CA GLY A 39 -4.83 -35.08 -1.85
C GLY A 39 -4.51 -33.57 -1.64
N LEU A 40 -3.27 -33.25 -1.24
CA LEU A 40 -2.82 -31.86 -1.12
C LEU A 40 -2.80 -31.13 -2.46
N VAL A 41 -2.28 -31.77 -3.52
CA VAL A 41 -2.25 -31.18 -4.85
C VAL A 41 -3.70 -30.94 -5.35
N PHE A 42 -4.58 -31.91 -5.17
CA PHE A 42 -5.99 -31.77 -5.54
C PHE A 42 -6.65 -30.60 -4.82
N LYS A 43 -6.41 -30.45 -3.51
CA LYS A 43 -6.92 -29.32 -2.72
C LYS A 43 -6.37 -27.97 -3.19
N LEU A 44 -5.07 -27.90 -3.52
CA LEU A 44 -4.46 -26.68 -4.07
C LEU A 44 -5.08 -26.29 -5.43
N VAL A 45 -5.29 -27.28 -6.31
CA VAL A 45 -5.92 -27.03 -7.63
C VAL A 45 -7.38 -26.56 -7.44
N SER A 46 -8.13 -27.16 -6.51
CA SER A 46 -9.50 -26.74 -6.19
C SER A 46 -9.53 -25.29 -5.71
N ILE A 47 -8.71 -24.93 -4.73
CA ILE A 47 -8.61 -23.54 -4.23
C ILE A 47 -8.21 -22.55 -5.33
N ALA A 48 -7.25 -22.93 -6.18
CA ALA A 48 -6.82 -22.09 -7.30
C ALA A 48 -7.92 -21.90 -8.35
N ARG A 49 -8.76 -22.90 -8.53
CA ARG A 49 -9.88 -22.88 -9.49
C ARG A 49 -11.08 -22.08 -8.97
N ASP A 50 -11.44 -22.29 -7.70
CA ASP A 50 -12.61 -21.66 -7.09
C ASP A 50 -12.39 -20.18 -6.75
N ASN A 51 -11.18 -19.84 -6.33
CA ASN A 51 -10.85 -18.47 -5.85
C ASN A 51 -9.90 -17.71 -6.78
N GLY A 52 -9.41 -18.30 -7.87
CA GLY A 52 -8.41 -17.72 -8.75
C GLY A 52 -8.80 -16.35 -9.30
N ASP A 53 -10.05 -16.15 -9.66
CA ASP A 53 -10.54 -14.88 -10.19
C ASP A 53 -10.71 -13.80 -9.10
N GLN A 54 -11.02 -14.19 -7.88
CA GLN A 54 -11.06 -13.27 -6.74
C GLN A 54 -9.65 -12.77 -6.36
N TYR A 55 -8.66 -13.68 -6.32
CA TYR A 55 -7.27 -13.29 -6.08
C TYR A 55 -6.70 -12.41 -7.20
N LYS A 56 -7.01 -12.70 -8.47
CA LYS A 56 -6.63 -11.82 -9.58
C LYS A 56 -7.22 -10.43 -9.46
N LYS A 57 -8.52 -10.33 -9.13
CA LYS A 57 -9.19 -9.04 -8.93
C LYS A 57 -8.58 -8.29 -7.75
N GLN A 58 -8.23 -8.97 -6.67
CA GLN A 58 -7.62 -8.36 -5.49
C GLN A 58 -6.20 -7.86 -5.77
N VAL A 59 -5.38 -8.64 -6.49
CA VAL A 59 -4.03 -8.21 -6.92
C VAL A 59 -4.11 -7.04 -7.90
N LEU A 60 -4.99 -7.10 -8.90
CA LEU A 60 -5.20 -6.00 -9.85
C LEU A 60 -5.69 -4.72 -9.15
N SER A 61 -6.60 -4.85 -8.17
CA SER A 61 -7.03 -3.69 -7.38
C SER A 61 -5.89 -3.10 -6.55
N GLN A 62 -5.04 -3.91 -5.96
CA GLN A 62 -3.86 -3.43 -5.24
C GLN A 62 -2.84 -2.75 -6.18
N GLN A 63 -2.63 -3.28 -7.38
CA GLN A 63 -1.73 -2.66 -8.37
C GLN A 63 -2.25 -1.33 -8.89
N GLN A 64 -3.56 -1.15 -9.03
CA GLN A 64 -4.16 0.13 -9.42
C GLN A 64 -3.92 1.23 -8.38
N TYR A 65 -3.83 0.87 -7.09
CA TYR A 65 -3.58 1.85 -6.02
C TYR A 65 -2.09 2.23 -5.84
N THR A 66 -1.17 1.53 -6.48
CA THR A 66 0.26 1.87 -6.44
C THR A 66 0.69 2.78 -7.60
N SER A 67 -0.24 3.15 -8.49
CA SER A 67 0.00 4.13 -9.55
C SER A 67 -0.04 5.54 -8.94
N THR A 68 0.98 5.90 -8.21
CA THR A 68 1.19 7.28 -7.77
C THR A 68 1.57 8.11 -8.98
N ILE A 69 0.65 8.95 -9.44
CA ILE A 69 0.96 9.96 -10.45
C ILE A 69 1.95 10.91 -9.81
N ILE A 70 3.20 10.91 -10.29
CA ILE A 70 4.19 11.89 -9.84
C ILE A 70 3.75 13.24 -10.41
N PRO A 71 3.35 14.21 -9.58
CA PRO A 71 2.90 15.50 -10.06
C PRO A 71 4.06 16.22 -10.74
N TYR A 72 3.85 16.71 -11.95
CA TYR A 72 4.88 17.46 -12.67
C TYR A 72 5.01 18.87 -12.10
N LYS A 73 6.25 19.28 -11.85
CA LYS A 73 6.59 20.64 -11.45
C LYS A 73 7.05 21.44 -12.67
N ARG A 74 6.31 22.49 -13.01
CA ARG A 74 6.74 23.43 -14.08
C ARG A 74 7.89 24.29 -13.60
N GLY A 75 8.83 24.61 -14.47
CA GLY A 75 9.94 25.51 -14.18
C GLY A 75 9.49 26.93 -13.84
N ASP A 76 10.35 27.66 -13.14
CA ASP A 76 10.14 29.08 -12.83
C ASP A 76 10.35 29.94 -14.08
N ILE A 77 9.55 31.00 -14.23
CA ILE A 77 9.76 32.06 -15.22
C ILE A 77 10.30 33.26 -14.47
N LEU A 78 11.46 33.75 -14.90
CA LEU A 78 12.17 34.84 -14.24
C LEU A 78 12.23 36.07 -15.17
N ASP A 79 12.34 37.25 -14.57
CA ASP A 79 12.68 38.46 -15.29
C ASP A 79 14.20 38.56 -15.55
N LYS A 80 14.66 39.63 -16.23
CA LYS A 80 16.07 39.87 -16.47
C LYS A 80 16.93 40.05 -15.21
N ASN A 81 16.30 40.32 -14.07
CA ASN A 81 16.95 40.55 -12.79
C ASN A 81 16.90 39.31 -11.88
N GLY A 82 16.26 38.22 -12.34
CA GLY A 82 16.11 37.00 -11.60
C GLY A 82 14.89 36.96 -10.66
N ASN A 83 13.97 37.94 -10.74
CA ASN A 83 12.74 37.90 -9.97
C ASN A 83 11.75 36.91 -10.57
N LYS A 84 11.02 36.19 -9.75
CA LYS A 84 10.03 35.20 -10.18
C LYS A 84 8.77 35.91 -10.70
N LEU A 85 8.46 35.69 -11.98
CA LEU A 85 7.22 36.12 -12.59
C LEU A 85 6.15 35.03 -12.51
N ALA A 86 6.55 33.75 -12.58
CA ALA A 86 5.68 32.62 -12.35
C ALA A 86 6.48 31.46 -11.78
N THR A 87 5.93 30.80 -10.75
CA THR A 87 6.54 29.65 -10.08
C THR A 87 5.53 28.54 -9.85
N SER A 88 5.99 27.36 -9.48
CA SER A 88 5.12 26.25 -9.09
C SER A 88 5.23 26.04 -7.59
N GLU A 89 4.13 26.21 -6.88
CA GLU A 89 4.02 25.95 -5.45
C GLU A 89 3.47 24.54 -5.20
N LYS A 90 4.00 23.88 -4.21
CA LYS A 90 3.51 22.58 -3.76
C LYS A 90 2.23 22.79 -2.93
N VAL A 91 1.19 22.09 -3.29
CA VAL A 91 -0.10 22.09 -2.60
C VAL A 91 -0.54 20.65 -2.35
N TYR A 92 -1.50 20.50 -1.47
CA TYR A 92 -1.98 19.19 -1.03
C TYR A 92 -3.49 19.07 -1.21
N ASN A 93 -3.92 17.93 -1.70
CA ASN A 93 -5.33 17.56 -1.78
C ASN A 93 -5.63 16.56 -0.68
N LEU A 94 -6.64 16.85 0.15
CA LEU A 94 -7.10 15.95 1.21
C LEU A 94 -7.98 14.87 0.59
N VAL A 95 -7.57 13.63 0.78
CA VAL A 95 -8.27 12.43 0.26
C VAL A 95 -8.74 11.56 1.41
N ILE A 96 -9.97 11.06 1.29
CA ILE A 96 -10.56 10.13 2.27
C ILE A 96 -10.81 8.75 1.67
N ASP A 97 -10.66 7.72 2.50
CA ASP A 97 -10.98 6.32 2.23
C ASP A 97 -12.13 5.89 3.15
N SER A 98 -13.34 5.85 2.60
CA SER A 98 -14.54 5.45 3.35
C SER A 98 -14.39 4.05 3.95
N LYS A 99 -13.75 3.13 3.22
CA LYS A 99 -13.57 1.75 3.68
C LYS A 99 -12.68 1.67 4.92
N GLN A 100 -11.61 2.46 4.98
CA GLN A 100 -10.72 2.48 6.15
C GLN A 100 -11.38 3.22 7.33
N MET A 101 -12.09 4.32 7.07
CA MET A 101 -12.82 5.05 8.10
C MET A 101 -13.91 4.20 8.77
N LEU A 102 -14.60 3.36 8.00
CA LEU A 102 -15.66 2.47 8.49
C LEU A 102 -15.14 1.13 9.03
N ALA A 103 -13.84 0.86 8.98
CA ALA A 103 -13.25 -0.39 9.47
C ALA A 103 -13.44 -0.58 10.98
N LYS A 104 -13.46 0.54 11.74
CA LYS A 104 -13.78 0.58 13.17
C LYS A 104 -14.85 1.65 13.42
N ALA A 105 -15.80 1.39 14.30
CA ALA A 105 -16.89 2.33 14.62
C ALA A 105 -16.38 3.67 15.17
N GLU A 106 -15.26 3.63 15.90
CA GLU A 106 -14.65 4.80 16.54
C GLU A 106 -13.85 5.67 15.55
N SER A 107 -13.31 5.06 14.47
CA SER A 107 -12.42 5.75 13.53
C SER A 107 -13.14 6.84 12.72
N LEU A 108 -14.39 6.63 12.35
CA LEU A 108 -15.16 7.64 11.61
C LEU A 108 -15.32 8.92 12.43
N GLU A 109 -15.77 8.79 13.68
CA GLU A 109 -16.01 9.96 14.55
C GLU A 109 -14.71 10.67 14.93
N ALA A 110 -13.68 9.91 15.29
CA ALA A 110 -12.36 10.45 15.62
C ALA A 110 -11.75 11.22 14.42
N THR A 111 -11.83 10.63 13.23
CA THR A 111 -11.27 11.25 12.03
C THR A 111 -12.05 12.48 11.60
N MET A 112 -13.40 12.45 11.62
CA MET A 112 -14.23 13.62 11.27
C MET A 112 -14.02 14.77 12.25
N THR A 113 -13.90 14.49 13.54
CA THR A 113 -13.61 15.49 14.57
C THR A 113 -12.22 16.11 14.38
N ALA A 114 -11.20 15.29 14.08
CA ALA A 114 -9.87 15.79 13.80
C ALA A 114 -9.82 16.67 12.54
N LEU A 115 -10.53 16.27 11.46
CA LEU A 115 -10.63 17.05 10.23
C LEU A 115 -11.34 18.38 10.45
N SER A 116 -12.46 18.41 11.15
CA SER A 116 -13.21 19.66 11.44
C SER A 116 -12.44 20.60 12.38
N THR A 117 -11.58 20.05 13.23
CA THR A 117 -10.71 20.85 14.11
C THR A 117 -9.56 21.49 13.34
N CYS A 118 -8.90 20.75 12.44
CA CYS A 118 -7.75 21.26 11.68
C CYS A 118 -8.15 22.10 10.47
N PHE A 119 -9.30 21.82 9.84
CA PHE A 119 -9.73 22.50 8.63
C PHE A 119 -11.08 23.21 8.82
N PRO A 120 -11.08 24.53 9.08
CA PRO A 120 -12.33 25.29 9.31
C PRO A 120 -13.30 25.27 8.10
N THR A 121 -12.77 25.03 6.89
CA THR A 121 -13.56 24.93 5.65
C THR A 121 -14.00 23.52 5.31
N PHE A 122 -13.75 22.55 6.20
CA PHE A 122 -14.08 21.16 5.96
C PHE A 122 -15.59 20.94 5.89
N PRO A 123 -16.12 20.39 4.78
CA PRO A 123 -17.55 20.15 4.61
C PRO A 123 -17.96 18.83 5.30
N GLU A 124 -17.98 18.82 6.62
CA GLU A 124 -18.19 17.62 7.43
C GLU A 124 -19.47 16.86 7.06
N SER A 125 -20.58 17.57 6.85
CA SER A 125 -21.87 16.95 6.51
C SER A 125 -21.82 16.22 5.16
N GLU A 126 -21.20 16.83 4.16
CA GLU A 126 -21.06 16.24 2.83
C GLU A 126 -20.10 15.05 2.86
N ALA A 127 -19.00 15.18 3.59
CA ALA A 127 -18.03 14.09 3.76
C ALA A 127 -18.64 12.88 4.48
N ARG A 128 -19.41 13.10 5.55
CA ARG A 128 -20.16 12.04 6.25
C ARG A 128 -21.19 11.38 5.35
N GLN A 129 -21.95 12.17 4.60
CA GLN A 129 -22.92 11.64 3.64
C GLN A 129 -22.21 10.80 2.57
N PHE A 130 -21.10 11.30 2.00
CA PHE A 130 -20.34 10.54 1.00
C PHE A 130 -19.83 9.21 1.55
N VAL A 131 -19.27 9.19 2.77
CA VAL A 131 -18.77 7.96 3.41
C VAL A 131 -19.89 6.94 3.62
N ASN A 132 -21.07 7.38 4.04
CA ASN A 132 -22.23 6.50 4.24
C ASN A 132 -22.81 5.96 2.92
N ASP A 133 -22.89 6.81 1.90
CA ASP A 133 -23.42 6.42 0.58
C ASP A 133 -22.44 5.53 -0.19
N ASN A 134 -21.14 5.67 0.09
CA ASN A 134 -20.08 4.95 -0.62
C ASN A 134 -19.11 4.20 0.32
N PRO A 135 -19.58 3.20 1.09
CA PRO A 135 -18.76 2.54 2.12
C PRO A 135 -17.58 1.74 1.59
N SER A 136 -17.58 1.44 0.30
CA SER A 136 -16.49 0.71 -0.37
C SER A 136 -15.51 1.61 -1.11
N SER A 137 -15.77 2.93 -1.14
CA SER A 137 -14.89 3.90 -1.80
C SER A 137 -13.56 3.98 -1.06
N LYS A 138 -12.49 3.99 -1.82
CA LYS A 138 -11.13 4.13 -1.28
C LYS A 138 -10.49 5.46 -1.66
N TYR A 139 -11.19 6.29 -2.42
CA TYR A 139 -10.66 7.54 -2.92
C TYR A 139 -11.76 8.57 -3.13
N HIS A 140 -11.70 9.65 -2.37
CA HIS A 140 -12.54 10.82 -2.56
C HIS A 140 -11.80 12.07 -2.11
N VAL A 141 -11.67 13.05 -3.00
CA VAL A 141 -11.00 14.33 -2.70
C VAL A 141 -12.01 15.28 -2.08
N VAL A 142 -11.80 15.68 -0.83
CA VAL A 142 -12.69 16.55 -0.08
C VAL A 142 -12.25 18.01 -0.15
N LEU A 143 -10.95 18.26 0.08
CA LEU A 143 -10.36 19.59 -0.01
C LEU A 143 -9.22 19.57 -1.01
N LYS A 144 -9.05 20.66 -1.74
CA LYS A 144 -8.01 20.81 -2.77
C LYS A 144 -7.13 22.02 -2.48
N GLN A 145 -5.89 21.92 -2.96
CA GLN A 145 -4.93 23.03 -3.00
C GLN A 145 -4.60 23.63 -1.62
N LEU A 146 -4.58 22.79 -0.59
CA LEU A 146 -4.15 23.16 0.74
C LEU A 146 -2.63 23.45 0.77
N THR A 147 -2.23 24.43 1.54
CA THR A 147 -0.80 24.70 1.79
C THR A 147 -0.22 23.74 2.83
N TYR A 148 1.11 23.67 2.90
CA TYR A 148 1.77 22.84 3.92
C TYR A 148 1.38 23.26 5.35
N ASP A 149 1.26 24.56 5.60
CA ASP A 149 0.92 25.11 6.91
C ASP A 149 -0.50 24.71 7.35
N GLU A 150 -1.42 24.55 6.40
CA GLU A 150 -2.77 24.09 6.67
C GLU A 150 -2.83 22.58 6.97
N VAL A 151 -2.00 21.76 6.31
CA VAL A 151 -2.04 20.29 6.50
C VAL A 151 -1.16 19.80 7.64
N SER A 152 -0.12 20.56 8.02
CA SER A 152 0.85 20.20 9.05
C SER A 152 0.21 19.82 10.39
N PRO A 153 -0.78 20.57 10.95
CA PRO A 153 -1.39 20.22 12.22
C PRO A 153 -2.09 18.84 12.20
N PHE A 154 -2.75 18.51 11.09
CA PHE A 154 -3.40 17.21 10.95
C PHE A 154 -2.37 16.08 10.82
N ILE A 155 -1.28 16.29 10.08
CA ILE A 155 -0.20 15.31 9.95
C ILE A 155 0.45 15.03 11.32
N GLU A 156 0.62 16.06 12.13
CA GLU A 156 1.14 15.91 13.50
C GLU A 156 0.18 15.09 14.38
N MET A 157 -1.14 15.37 14.31
CA MET A 157 -2.15 14.59 15.02
C MET A 157 -2.15 13.11 14.55
N GLN A 158 -2.09 12.88 13.25
CA GLN A 158 -2.06 11.52 12.67
C GLN A 158 -0.81 10.74 13.07
N ASN A 159 0.34 11.40 13.20
CA ASN A 159 1.59 10.77 13.63
C ASN A 159 1.62 10.50 15.14
N ASN A 160 0.85 11.22 15.93
CA ASN A 160 0.73 11.01 17.38
C ASN A 160 -0.30 9.90 17.70
N THR A 161 0.03 8.68 17.32
CA THR A 161 -0.83 7.49 17.53
C THR A 161 -1.08 7.16 19.01
N ALA A 162 -0.31 7.74 19.94
CA ALA A 162 -0.51 7.54 21.37
C ALA A 162 -1.73 8.31 21.87
N GLU A 163 -1.98 9.50 21.31
CA GLU A 163 -3.10 10.38 21.69
C GLU A 163 -4.30 10.21 20.75
N TYR A 164 -4.04 9.94 19.47
CA TYR A 164 -5.06 9.79 18.42
C TYR A 164 -4.96 8.44 17.71
N PRO A 165 -5.21 7.31 18.39
CA PRO A 165 -5.01 5.97 17.81
C PRO A 165 -6.04 5.60 16.72
N ASP A 166 -7.17 6.30 16.68
CA ASP A 166 -8.32 5.94 15.84
C ASP A 166 -8.45 6.81 14.57
N ILE A 167 -7.52 7.75 14.33
CA ILE A 167 -7.49 8.51 13.08
C ILE A 167 -7.04 7.57 11.95
N ALA A 168 -7.93 7.31 10.98
CA ALA A 168 -7.66 6.42 9.86
C ALA A 168 -8.38 6.85 8.57
N GLY A 169 -7.88 6.38 7.43
CA GLY A 169 -8.53 6.59 6.13
C GLY A 169 -8.39 8.00 5.58
N VAL A 170 -7.36 8.74 5.96
CA VAL A 170 -7.04 10.08 5.42
C VAL A 170 -5.59 10.13 4.98
N TRP A 171 -5.34 10.70 3.82
CA TRP A 171 -3.99 11.03 3.36
C TRP A 171 -4.02 12.29 2.48
N PHE A 172 -2.84 12.81 2.20
CA PHE A 172 -2.67 14.00 1.37
C PHE A 172 -1.95 13.62 0.08
N GLU A 173 -2.53 14.03 -1.07
CA GLU A 173 -1.88 13.92 -2.36
C GLU A 173 -1.20 15.23 -2.71
N GLU A 174 0.07 15.14 -3.10
CA GLU A 174 0.86 16.29 -3.51
C GLU A 174 0.47 16.71 -4.93
N GLU A 175 0.29 18.01 -5.15
CA GLU A 175 0.05 18.61 -6.45
C GLU A 175 0.89 19.88 -6.58
N TYR A 176 1.13 20.36 -7.78
CA TYR A 176 1.79 21.65 -8.03
C TYR A 176 0.82 22.61 -8.69
N ARG A 177 0.58 23.74 -8.01
CA ARG A 177 -0.20 24.86 -8.54
C ARG A 177 0.72 25.92 -9.12
N ARG A 178 0.34 26.48 -10.27
CA ARG A 178 1.04 27.64 -10.81
C ARG A 178 0.67 28.88 -10.02
N TYR A 179 1.70 29.61 -9.55
CA TYR A 179 1.55 30.83 -8.76
C TYR A 179 2.23 31.98 -9.48
N TYR A 180 1.58 33.14 -9.49
CA TYR A 180 2.02 34.38 -10.14
C TYR A 180 2.19 35.46 -9.06
N PRO A 181 3.42 35.69 -8.56
CA PRO A 181 3.66 36.62 -7.45
C PRO A 181 3.23 38.06 -7.74
N ASN A 182 3.27 38.45 -9.00
CA ASN A 182 2.97 39.82 -9.46
C ASN A 182 1.59 39.94 -10.13
N ASN A 183 0.67 38.99 -9.86
CA ASN A 183 -0.68 38.92 -10.42
C ASN A 183 -0.71 39.09 -11.95
N GLU A 184 -1.24 40.20 -12.45
CA GLU A 184 -1.44 40.47 -13.88
C GLU A 184 -0.19 40.92 -14.64
N LEU A 185 0.94 41.13 -13.94
CA LEU A 185 2.15 41.60 -14.58
C LEU A 185 2.62 40.63 -15.65
N ALA A 186 2.74 41.11 -16.88
CA ALA A 186 3.17 40.36 -18.06
C ALA A 186 2.26 39.19 -18.44
N CYS A 187 0.98 39.19 -18.05
CA CYS A 187 0.02 38.13 -18.36
C CYS A 187 -0.08 37.78 -19.83
N ASP A 188 0.05 38.77 -20.72
CA ASP A 188 0.02 38.60 -22.20
C ASP A 188 1.21 37.79 -22.73
N VAL A 189 2.34 37.81 -22.00
CA VAL A 189 3.58 37.12 -22.40
C VAL A 189 3.69 35.77 -21.70
N ILE A 190 3.36 35.73 -20.42
CA ILE A 190 3.50 34.53 -19.57
C ILE A 190 2.33 33.56 -19.77
N GLY A 191 1.16 34.09 -20.12
CA GLY A 191 -0.09 33.37 -20.22
C GLY A 191 -0.61 32.92 -18.82
N PHE A 192 -1.64 32.13 -18.86
CA PHE A 192 -2.24 31.52 -17.65
C PHE A 192 -2.44 30.01 -17.85
N THR A 193 -2.54 29.28 -16.76
CA THR A 193 -2.90 27.86 -16.82
C THR A 193 -4.36 27.73 -16.46
N SER A 194 -5.15 27.15 -17.37
CA SER A 194 -6.50 26.68 -17.05
C SER A 194 -6.39 25.45 -16.12
N LYS A 195 -7.34 25.37 -15.19
CA LYS A 195 -7.54 24.16 -14.38
C LYS A 195 -8.19 23.07 -15.19
#